data_db72add4686257316e5f6bc37895dc12
#
_entry.id   db72add4686257316e5f6bc37895dc12
#
_cell.length_a   1.000
_cell.length_b   1.000
_cell.length_c   1.000
_cell.angle_alpha   90.00
_cell.angle_beta   90.00
_cell.angle_gamma   90.00
#
_symmetry.space_group_name_H-M   'P 1'
#
loop_
_entity.id
_entity.type
_entity.pdbx_description
1 polymer ?
#
loop_
_entity_poly.entity_id
_entity_poly.type
_entity_poly.pdbx_seq_one_letter_code
_entity_poly.pdbx_strand_id
1 'polypeptide(L)'
;MPEGRLSQKQVAEGSFAAVEEELCSISQWMYENPELGFEEFEASKRISSFLDRQGFDVTYPSHGLDTAFEATVGTSGPRVVICCEYDALPEVGHACGHNIIATAAAGAGVAVAGLAGKLGIRVTVLGTPAEEGGGGKVDLINAGAFEDAAASMMVHPGPFNELDPSFQACQHFDVEFFGKESHAAFAPEAGINSLDAFVQSYVNVATFRQAMVPGDSIHCMISRGGDAVNVVPAYTSSEWLIRARSVERLAELVPKVRACFEGAATATGCRLGWTAKDHPYENMVNNPVIADLYRANSVAMDRPMPTEDEIGISGGSSDMGNVSHILPSIHPMLGINSGDAVNHQPEFAAHTVTADGMRAIRDGALSMAWTIIDMADRDVWDKLGE
;
A
#
# COMPACT_ATOMS: atom_id res chain seq x y z
N MET A 1 -14.23 45.57 17.36
CA MET A 1 -13.69 44.54 16.45
C MET A 1 -14.50 43.30 16.67
N PRO A 2 -15.19 42.75 15.67
CA PRO A 2 -15.89 41.48 15.86
C PRO A 2 -14.86 40.40 16.19
N GLU A 3 -15.09 39.66 17.27
CA GLU A 3 -14.33 38.48 17.63
C GLU A 3 -14.16 37.60 16.40
N GLY A 4 -12.91 37.34 16.00
CA GLY A 4 -12.58 36.71 14.75
C GLY A 4 -13.15 35.30 14.68
N ARG A 5 -14.05 35.10 13.72
CA ARG A 5 -14.56 33.75 13.37
C ARG A 5 -13.36 32.90 12.93
N LEU A 6 -13.12 31.78 13.61
CA LEU A 6 -12.05 30.82 13.24
C LEU A 6 -12.17 30.42 11.76
N SER A 7 -11.03 30.31 11.07
CA SER A 7 -11.00 29.72 9.73
C SER A 7 -11.39 28.23 9.79
N GLN A 8 -11.82 27.66 8.68
CA GLN A 8 -12.17 26.23 8.62
C GLN A 8 -10.97 25.36 9.00
N LYS A 9 -9.74 25.74 8.58
CA LYS A 9 -8.50 25.03 8.95
C LYS A 9 -8.22 25.11 10.45
N GLN A 10 -8.48 26.24 11.10
CA GLN A 10 -8.36 26.34 12.55
C GLN A 10 -9.42 25.52 13.30
N VAL A 11 -10.62 25.39 12.75
CA VAL A 11 -11.64 24.48 13.31
C VAL A 11 -11.18 23.03 13.18
N ALA A 12 -10.68 22.64 12.03
CA ALA A 12 -10.14 21.30 11.80
C ALA A 12 -8.96 20.98 12.74
N GLU A 13 -8.04 21.93 12.93
CA GLU A 13 -6.92 21.79 13.88
C GLU A 13 -7.42 21.61 15.32
N GLY A 14 -8.42 22.37 15.74
CA GLY A 14 -9.02 22.21 17.06
C GLY A 14 -9.73 20.87 17.24
N SER A 15 -10.42 20.36 16.19
CA SER A 15 -11.07 19.06 16.22
C SER A 15 -10.03 17.93 16.33
N PHE A 16 -8.94 18.00 15.59
CA PHE A 16 -7.83 17.03 15.68
C PHE A 16 -7.19 17.06 17.07
N ALA A 17 -6.85 18.24 17.58
CA ALA A 17 -6.20 18.41 18.89
C ALA A 17 -7.02 17.80 20.04
N ALA A 18 -8.34 17.78 19.93
CA ALA A 18 -9.22 17.16 20.93
C ALA A 18 -9.10 15.64 21.00
N VAL A 19 -8.57 14.98 19.97
CA VAL A 19 -8.45 13.51 19.87
C VAL A 19 -7.00 13.03 19.68
N GLU A 20 -6.03 13.92 19.60
CA GLU A 20 -4.63 13.61 19.30
C GLU A 20 -4.04 12.58 20.26
N GLU A 21 -4.27 12.73 21.57
CA GLU A 21 -3.77 11.79 22.58
C GLU A 21 -4.35 10.39 22.41
N GLU A 22 -5.64 10.28 22.07
CA GLU A 22 -6.29 8.99 21.82
C GLU A 22 -5.74 8.32 20.54
N LEU A 23 -5.53 9.09 19.46
CA LEU A 23 -4.93 8.60 18.22
C LEU A 23 -3.49 8.11 18.45
N CYS A 24 -2.68 8.86 19.18
CA CYS A 24 -1.34 8.43 19.56
C CYS A 24 -1.37 7.11 20.39
N SER A 25 -2.35 7.00 21.29
CA SER A 25 -2.53 5.77 22.09
C SER A 25 -2.95 4.56 21.23
N ILE A 26 -3.78 4.77 20.21
CA ILE A 26 -4.15 3.72 19.24
C ILE A 26 -2.92 3.29 18.44
N SER A 27 -2.14 4.24 17.92
CA SER A 27 -0.91 3.97 17.18
C SER A 27 0.11 3.18 18.02
N GLN A 28 0.32 3.58 19.26
CA GLN A 28 1.19 2.87 20.21
C GLN A 28 0.68 1.44 20.46
N TRP A 29 -0.64 1.27 20.67
CA TRP A 29 -1.23 -0.05 20.88
C TRP A 29 -1.04 -0.96 19.67
N MET A 30 -1.23 -0.44 18.43
CA MET A 30 -0.99 -1.21 17.20
C MET A 30 0.47 -1.66 17.11
N TYR A 31 1.42 -0.77 17.40
CA TYR A 31 2.84 -1.10 17.44
C TYR A 31 3.15 -2.25 18.41
N GLU A 32 2.51 -2.26 19.58
CA GLU A 32 2.68 -3.30 20.61
C GLU A 32 1.93 -4.60 20.31
N ASN A 33 0.90 -4.56 19.46
CA ASN A 33 0.02 -5.67 19.12
C ASN A 33 -0.17 -5.79 17.60
N PRO A 34 0.90 -6.09 16.84
CA PRO A 34 0.82 -6.16 15.39
C PRO A 34 -0.07 -7.33 14.93
N GLU A 35 -0.95 -7.06 13.98
CA GLU A 35 -1.82 -8.03 13.33
C GLU A 35 -1.50 -8.09 11.82
N LEU A 36 -1.50 -9.29 11.25
CA LEU A 36 -1.15 -9.49 9.84
C LEU A 36 -2.36 -9.24 8.92
N GLY A 37 -2.08 -9.08 7.63
CA GLY A 37 -3.10 -8.84 6.62
C GLY A 37 -4.26 -9.84 6.65
N PHE A 38 -5.50 -9.35 6.58
CA PHE A 38 -6.77 -10.04 6.77
C PHE A 38 -7.01 -10.65 8.17
N GLU A 39 -6.13 -10.41 9.13
CA GLU A 39 -6.25 -10.82 10.52
C GLU A 39 -6.26 -9.62 11.50
N GLU A 40 -6.44 -8.39 11.01
CA GLU A 40 -6.39 -7.12 11.75
C GLU A 40 -7.69 -6.83 12.51
N PHE A 41 -8.21 -7.82 13.23
CA PHE A 41 -9.53 -7.75 13.88
C PHE A 41 -9.61 -6.70 14.99
N GLU A 42 -8.58 -6.62 15.83
CA GLU A 42 -8.59 -5.68 16.96
C GLU A 42 -8.21 -4.27 16.52
N ALA A 43 -7.27 -4.11 15.57
CA ALA A 43 -6.88 -2.82 15.02
C ALA A 43 -8.07 -2.16 14.31
N SER A 44 -8.69 -2.85 13.37
CA SER A 44 -9.85 -2.36 12.61
C SER A 44 -11.04 -2.03 13.51
N LYS A 45 -11.31 -2.87 14.52
CA LYS A 45 -12.37 -2.65 15.50
C LYS A 45 -12.11 -1.43 16.39
N ARG A 46 -10.86 -1.22 16.83
CA ARG A 46 -10.49 -0.05 17.63
C ARG A 46 -10.67 1.25 16.86
N ILE A 47 -10.21 1.28 15.60
CA ILE A 47 -10.32 2.45 14.73
C ILE A 47 -11.77 2.72 14.38
N SER A 48 -12.54 1.72 13.94
CA SER A 48 -13.96 1.87 13.61
C SER A 48 -14.79 2.32 14.81
N SER A 49 -14.55 1.73 16.00
CA SER A 49 -15.22 2.14 17.25
C SER A 49 -14.82 3.54 17.70
N PHE A 50 -13.57 3.98 17.45
CA PHE A 50 -13.16 5.36 17.68
C PHE A 50 -13.94 6.32 16.79
N LEU A 51 -14.06 6.04 15.49
CA LEU A 51 -14.80 6.86 14.53
C LEU A 51 -16.31 6.92 14.85
N ASP A 52 -16.91 5.81 15.29
CA ASP A 52 -18.31 5.77 15.76
C ASP A 52 -18.53 6.75 16.93
N ARG A 53 -17.65 6.75 17.94
CA ARG A 53 -17.70 7.72 19.04
C ARG A 53 -17.50 9.18 18.60
N GLN A 54 -16.84 9.42 17.47
CA GLN A 54 -16.67 10.73 16.88
C GLN A 54 -17.85 11.13 15.96
N GLY A 55 -18.91 10.31 15.88
CA GLY A 55 -20.16 10.64 15.19
C GLY A 55 -20.17 10.26 13.70
N PHE A 56 -19.29 9.36 13.27
CA PHE A 56 -19.38 8.76 11.94
C PHE A 56 -20.47 7.70 11.89
N ASP A 57 -21.09 7.56 10.72
CA ASP A 57 -21.92 6.40 10.38
C ASP A 57 -20.97 5.27 9.97
N VAL A 58 -20.90 4.22 10.82
CA VAL A 58 -19.89 3.15 10.70
C VAL A 58 -20.54 1.84 10.32
N THR A 59 -20.03 1.23 9.24
CA THR A 59 -20.31 -0.17 8.88
C THR A 59 -19.06 -1.01 9.15
N TYR A 60 -19.17 -2.02 10.02
CA TYR A 60 -18.11 -2.97 10.34
C TYR A 60 -18.68 -4.37 10.67
N PRO A 61 -18.21 -5.46 10.04
CA PRO A 61 -17.33 -5.48 8.87
C PRO A 61 -18.01 -4.90 7.62
N SER A 62 -17.23 -4.54 6.58
CA SER A 62 -17.79 -3.94 5.36
C SER A 62 -17.25 -4.58 4.08
N HIS A 63 -17.98 -4.39 2.98
CA HIS A 63 -17.57 -4.80 1.63
C HIS A 63 -17.14 -6.27 1.49
N GLY A 64 -17.61 -7.15 2.38
CA GLY A 64 -17.31 -8.58 2.34
C GLY A 64 -15.94 -8.96 2.89
N LEU A 65 -15.20 -8.04 3.48
CA LEU A 65 -13.94 -8.28 4.19
C LEU A 65 -14.15 -8.14 5.69
N ASP A 66 -13.76 -9.16 6.44
CA ASP A 66 -14.04 -9.29 7.89
C ASP A 66 -13.33 -8.21 8.73
N THR A 67 -12.23 -7.68 8.22
CA THR A 67 -11.42 -6.63 8.90
C THR A 67 -11.53 -5.25 8.26
N ALA A 68 -12.30 -5.09 7.17
CA ALA A 68 -12.58 -3.79 6.57
C ALA A 68 -13.72 -3.06 7.30
N PHE A 69 -13.70 -1.73 7.28
CA PHE A 69 -14.78 -0.88 7.75
C PHE A 69 -15.00 0.32 6.81
N GLU A 70 -16.20 0.87 6.83
CA GLU A 70 -16.52 2.14 6.21
C GLU A 70 -17.10 3.07 7.26
N ALA A 71 -16.51 4.26 7.42
CA ALA A 71 -16.96 5.27 8.37
C ALA A 71 -17.16 6.60 7.63
N THR A 72 -18.41 7.07 7.54
CA THR A 72 -18.77 8.22 6.70
C THR A 72 -19.42 9.34 7.51
N VAL A 73 -19.06 10.59 7.18
CA VAL A 73 -19.72 11.81 7.62
C VAL A 73 -20.15 12.66 6.43
N GLY A 74 -21.20 13.50 6.63
CA GLY A 74 -21.82 14.26 5.56
C GLY A 74 -22.88 13.46 4.84
N THR A 75 -23.88 14.14 4.25
CA THR A 75 -25.07 13.50 3.69
C THR A 75 -25.23 13.71 2.18
N SER A 76 -24.44 14.59 1.58
CA SER A 76 -24.58 14.96 0.16
C SER A 76 -23.27 15.56 -0.38
N GLY A 77 -23.19 15.66 -1.70
CA GLY A 77 -22.05 16.24 -2.43
C GLY A 77 -20.94 15.22 -2.74
N PRO A 78 -19.83 15.69 -3.29
CA PRO A 78 -18.67 14.85 -3.62
C PRO A 78 -18.17 14.06 -2.40
N ARG A 79 -17.86 12.78 -2.60
CA ARG A 79 -17.32 11.90 -1.57
C ARG A 79 -15.81 11.82 -1.72
N VAL A 80 -15.08 12.15 -0.64
CA VAL A 80 -13.64 11.95 -0.55
C VAL A 80 -13.38 10.75 0.34
N VAL A 81 -12.61 9.78 -0.15
CA VAL A 81 -12.21 8.59 0.59
C VAL A 81 -10.80 8.77 1.14
N ILE A 82 -10.63 8.57 2.44
CA ILE A 82 -9.32 8.51 3.09
C ILE A 82 -9.04 7.03 3.36
N CYS A 83 -8.05 6.45 2.68
CA CYS A 83 -7.64 5.07 2.90
C CYS A 83 -6.90 4.94 4.24
N CYS A 84 -7.26 3.91 5.00
CA CYS A 84 -6.81 3.66 6.37
C CYS A 84 -6.25 2.24 6.44
N GLU A 85 -4.93 2.08 6.30
CA GLU A 85 -4.21 0.81 6.40
C GLU A 85 -3.79 0.53 7.84
N TYR A 86 -3.81 -0.73 8.26
CA TYR A 86 -3.49 -1.11 9.65
C TYR A 86 -2.85 -2.49 9.80
N ASP A 87 -2.55 -3.19 8.72
CA ASP A 87 -1.83 -4.46 8.74
C ASP A 87 -0.35 -4.27 9.09
N ALA A 88 0.27 -5.33 9.60
CA ALA A 88 1.66 -5.39 10.00
C ALA A 88 2.40 -6.48 9.20
N LEU A 89 3.72 -6.37 9.19
CA LEU A 89 4.61 -7.35 8.56
C LEU A 89 4.92 -8.52 9.52
N PRO A 90 5.07 -9.74 8.99
CA PRO A 90 5.55 -10.87 9.78
C PRO A 90 6.90 -10.57 10.43
N GLU A 91 7.08 -10.98 11.69
CA GLU A 91 8.31 -10.88 12.51
C GLU A 91 8.76 -9.45 12.86
N VAL A 92 8.51 -8.45 12.02
CA VAL A 92 9.00 -7.06 12.21
C VAL A 92 7.89 -6.08 12.62
N GLY A 93 6.63 -6.51 12.69
CA GLY A 93 5.51 -5.70 13.14
C GLY A 93 5.23 -4.51 12.22
N HIS A 94 4.93 -3.33 12.79
CA HIS A 94 4.62 -2.12 12.03
C HIS A 94 5.86 -1.45 11.41
N ALA A 95 6.74 -2.25 10.76
CA ALA A 95 7.94 -1.76 10.09
C ALA A 95 7.66 -1.01 8.77
N CYS A 96 6.41 -0.99 8.30
CA CYS A 96 5.94 -0.09 7.24
C CYS A 96 5.26 1.17 7.78
N GLY A 97 4.89 1.17 9.06
CA GLY A 97 4.31 2.32 9.75
C GLY A 97 2.80 2.48 9.55
N HIS A 98 2.07 1.40 9.27
CA HIS A 98 0.61 1.43 9.11
C HIS A 98 -0.12 1.89 10.39
N ASN A 99 0.49 1.78 11.58
CA ASN A 99 -0.02 2.40 12.79
C ASN A 99 -0.13 3.95 12.68
N ILE A 100 0.79 4.60 11.95
CA ILE A 100 0.71 6.04 11.63
C ILE A 100 -0.34 6.29 10.55
N ILE A 101 -0.38 5.46 9.49
CA ILE A 101 -1.36 5.59 8.39
C ILE A 101 -2.78 5.56 8.94
N ALA A 102 -3.09 4.52 9.74
CA ALA A 102 -4.40 4.33 10.34
C ALA A 102 -4.85 5.54 11.17
N THR A 103 -3.98 6.01 12.04
CA THR A 103 -4.31 7.08 12.97
C THR A 103 -4.30 8.46 12.31
N ALA A 104 -3.47 8.68 11.29
CA ALA A 104 -3.52 9.89 10.47
C ALA A 104 -4.80 9.94 9.63
N ALA A 105 -5.24 8.81 9.03
CA ALA A 105 -6.47 8.73 8.28
C ALA A 105 -7.70 9.00 9.16
N ALA A 106 -7.79 8.34 10.32
CA ALA A 106 -8.87 8.57 11.29
C ALA A 106 -8.86 10.02 11.79
N GLY A 107 -7.68 10.57 12.10
CA GLY A 107 -7.50 11.97 12.51
C GLY A 107 -7.92 12.98 11.45
N ALA A 108 -7.62 12.73 10.17
CA ALA A 108 -8.05 13.57 9.05
C ALA A 108 -9.58 13.58 8.93
N GLY A 109 -10.21 12.41 9.01
CA GLY A 109 -11.66 12.28 9.03
C GLY A 109 -12.30 13.11 10.14
N VAL A 110 -11.82 12.97 11.39
CA VAL A 110 -12.34 13.72 12.56
C VAL A 110 -12.12 15.23 12.39
N ALA A 111 -10.96 15.65 11.87
CA ALA A 111 -10.65 17.05 11.66
C ALA A 111 -11.66 17.75 10.73
N VAL A 112 -12.18 17.03 9.73
CA VAL A 112 -13.15 17.57 8.73
C VAL A 112 -14.61 17.31 9.12
N ALA A 113 -14.89 16.34 10.01
CA ALA A 113 -16.23 15.86 10.29
C ALA A 113 -17.23 16.97 10.58
N GLY A 114 -16.91 17.89 11.50
CA GLY A 114 -17.77 19.02 11.87
C GLY A 114 -17.96 20.06 10.77
N LEU A 115 -17.21 19.98 9.68
CA LEU A 115 -17.24 20.91 8.55
C LEU A 115 -17.94 20.31 7.33
N ALA A 116 -18.12 19.00 7.24
CA ALA A 116 -18.60 18.29 6.05
C ALA A 116 -19.91 18.88 5.51
N GLY A 117 -20.91 19.10 6.37
CA GLY A 117 -22.19 19.70 5.98
C GLY A 117 -22.07 21.13 5.46
N LYS A 118 -21.17 21.95 6.03
CA LYS A 118 -20.92 23.32 5.57
C LYS A 118 -20.17 23.35 4.24
N LEU A 119 -19.26 22.41 4.04
CA LEU A 119 -18.47 22.25 2.81
C LEU A 119 -19.28 21.59 1.69
N GLY A 120 -20.45 21.00 2.01
CA GLY A 120 -21.27 20.30 1.04
C GLY A 120 -20.60 19.06 0.47
N ILE A 121 -19.88 18.30 1.31
CA ILE A 121 -19.15 17.10 0.94
C ILE A 121 -19.49 15.92 1.86
N ARG A 122 -19.13 14.73 1.41
CA ARG A 122 -19.05 13.52 2.23
C ARG A 122 -17.58 13.14 2.41
N VAL A 123 -17.21 12.71 3.61
CA VAL A 123 -15.87 12.18 3.90
C VAL A 123 -16.01 10.78 4.46
N THR A 124 -15.34 9.84 3.83
CA THR A 124 -15.28 8.44 4.25
C THR A 124 -13.88 8.09 4.68
N VAL A 125 -13.70 7.61 5.91
CA VAL A 125 -12.50 6.87 6.31
C VAL A 125 -12.79 5.41 6.01
N LEU A 126 -12.08 4.84 5.06
CA LEU A 126 -12.24 3.46 4.61
C LEU A 126 -11.11 2.61 5.18
N GLY A 127 -11.45 1.65 6.02
CA GLY A 127 -10.50 0.67 6.53
C GLY A 127 -10.09 -0.30 5.44
N THR A 128 -8.82 -0.27 5.07
CA THR A 128 -8.24 -1.00 3.95
C THR A 128 -7.21 -2.01 4.44
N PRO A 129 -7.63 -3.28 4.73
CA PRO A 129 -6.76 -4.33 5.24
C PRO A 129 -5.77 -4.85 4.19
N ALA A 130 -4.73 -5.55 4.64
CA ALA A 130 -3.85 -6.41 3.86
C ALA A 130 -3.15 -5.73 2.67
N GLU A 131 -2.55 -4.56 2.88
CA GLU A 131 -1.73 -3.89 1.86
C GLU A 131 -0.42 -4.65 1.61
N GLU A 132 0.24 -5.14 2.66
CA GLU A 132 1.55 -5.81 2.62
C GLU A 132 1.54 -7.20 1.95
N GLY A 133 0.35 -7.71 1.65
CA GLY A 133 0.16 -8.98 0.96
C GLY A 133 -1.30 -9.38 0.94
N GLY A 134 -1.86 -9.47 -0.26
CA GLY A 134 -3.27 -9.78 -0.46
C GLY A 134 -3.98 -8.76 -1.37
N GLY A 135 -3.63 -7.45 -1.23
CA GLY A 135 -4.22 -6.40 -2.06
C GLY A 135 -5.66 -6.09 -1.67
N GLY A 136 -5.91 -5.86 -0.39
CA GLY A 136 -7.26 -5.63 0.13
C GLY A 136 -8.00 -4.47 -0.55
N LYS A 137 -7.28 -3.42 -1.04
CA LYS A 137 -7.91 -2.36 -1.81
C LYS A 137 -8.43 -2.85 -3.17
N VAL A 138 -7.80 -3.86 -3.77
CA VAL A 138 -8.32 -4.48 -5.01
C VAL A 138 -9.64 -5.20 -4.72
N ASP A 139 -9.73 -5.92 -3.60
CA ASP A 139 -10.98 -6.57 -3.19
C ASP A 139 -12.07 -5.52 -2.88
N LEU A 140 -11.71 -4.43 -2.20
CA LEU A 140 -12.63 -3.31 -1.93
C LEU A 140 -13.11 -2.61 -3.21
N ILE A 141 -12.24 -2.45 -4.22
CA ILE A 141 -12.62 -1.93 -5.55
C ILE A 141 -13.64 -2.87 -6.18
N ASN A 142 -13.35 -4.18 -6.20
CA ASN A 142 -14.25 -5.18 -6.77
C ASN A 142 -15.60 -5.27 -6.04
N ALA A 143 -15.63 -4.94 -4.74
CA ALA A 143 -16.83 -4.87 -3.92
C ALA A 143 -17.57 -3.52 -3.99
N GLY A 144 -17.08 -2.56 -4.80
CA GLY A 144 -17.73 -1.27 -5.01
C GLY A 144 -17.47 -0.21 -3.93
N ALA A 145 -16.50 -0.40 -3.05
CA ALA A 145 -16.20 0.53 -1.95
C ALA A 145 -15.84 1.95 -2.42
N PHE A 146 -15.36 2.09 -3.63
CA PHE A 146 -14.96 3.37 -4.24
C PHE A 146 -16.00 3.91 -5.24
N GLU A 147 -17.11 3.22 -5.47
CA GLU A 147 -18.18 3.73 -6.32
C GLU A 147 -18.66 5.10 -5.79
N ASP A 148 -18.93 6.04 -6.66
CA ASP A 148 -19.34 7.41 -6.34
C ASP A 148 -18.31 8.31 -5.61
N ALA A 149 -17.08 7.84 -5.38
CA ALA A 149 -16.03 8.68 -4.84
C ALA A 149 -15.50 9.67 -5.90
N ALA A 150 -15.30 10.91 -5.49
CA ALA A 150 -14.74 11.96 -6.34
C ALA A 150 -13.20 12.01 -6.26
N ALA A 151 -12.63 11.58 -5.15
CA ALA A 151 -11.20 11.53 -4.92
C ALA A 151 -10.84 10.56 -3.78
N SER A 152 -9.60 10.09 -3.77
CA SER A 152 -9.05 9.34 -2.64
C SER A 152 -7.69 9.90 -2.23
N MET A 153 -7.31 9.69 -0.97
CA MET A 153 -5.99 10.04 -0.46
C MET A 153 -5.60 9.20 0.73
N MET A 154 -4.31 9.10 0.93
CA MET A 154 -3.69 8.60 2.15
C MET A 154 -2.33 9.26 2.33
N VAL A 155 -1.68 9.04 3.45
CA VAL A 155 -0.28 9.40 3.69
C VAL A 155 0.47 8.18 4.18
N HIS A 156 1.76 8.07 3.86
CA HIS A 156 2.57 6.93 4.26
C HIS A 156 3.85 7.38 4.96
N PRO A 157 4.22 6.86 6.14
CA PRO A 157 5.48 7.20 6.77
C PRO A 157 6.67 6.59 6.01
N GLY A 158 7.77 7.35 5.97
CA GLY A 158 8.98 6.93 5.30
C GLY A 158 10.22 7.59 5.90
N PRO A 159 11.41 7.34 5.34
CA PRO A 159 12.64 7.98 5.81
C PRO A 159 12.68 9.49 5.53
N PHE A 160 11.96 9.95 4.51
CA PHE A 160 11.93 11.33 4.03
C PHE A 160 10.52 11.71 3.56
N ASN A 161 10.30 13.03 3.39
CA ASN A 161 9.07 13.52 2.76
C ASN A 161 9.20 13.42 1.25
N GLU A 162 8.10 13.02 0.57
CA GLU A 162 7.99 12.98 -0.88
C GLU A 162 6.53 13.22 -1.27
N LEU A 163 6.30 14.09 -2.25
CA LEU A 163 4.95 14.48 -2.64
C LEU A 163 4.24 13.42 -3.50
N ASP A 164 4.96 12.89 -4.47
CA ASP A 164 4.43 12.13 -5.60
C ASP A 164 5.26 10.86 -5.88
N PRO A 165 5.40 9.95 -4.88
CA PRO A 165 6.24 8.77 -5.04
C PRO A 165 5.81 7.92 -6.24
N SER A 166 6.78 7.43 -7.00
CA SER A 166 6.59 6.50 -8.11
C SER A 166 6.51 5.07 -7.62
N PHE A 167 5.37 4.65 -7.14
CA PHE A 167 5.15 3.22 -6.90
C PHE A 167 4.99 2.46 -8.19
N GLN A 168 5.65 1.31 -8.27
CA GLN A 168 5.72 0.48 -9.47
C GLN A 168 4.58 -0.54 -9.52
N ALA A 169 4.14 -0.86 -10.73
CA ALA A 169 3.30 -2.04 -10.95
C ALA A 169 4.09 -3.31 -10.63
N CYS A 170 3.45 -4.27 -9.94
CA CYS A 170 4.08 -5.55 -9.62
C CYS A 170 3.10 -6.70 -9.59
N GLN A 171 3.64 -7.92 -9.74
CA GLN A 171 2.87 -9.15 -9.56
C GLN A 171 3.75 -10.27 -9.03
N HIS A 172 3.23 -11.01 -8.05
CA HIS A 172 3.83 -12.20 -7.48
C HIS A 172 3.37 -13.46 -8.21
N PHE A 173 4.28 -14.43 -8.34
CA PHE A 173 4.01 -15.73 -8.93
C PHE A 173 4.61 -16.84 -8.11
N ASP A 174 3.82 -17.87 -7.86
CA ASP A 174 4.32 -19.18 -7.45
C ASP A 174 4.69 -19.97 -8.71
N VAL A 175 5.93 -20.45 -8.75
CA VAL A 175 6.45 -21.22 -9.87
C VAL A 175 6.94 -22.57 -9.39
N GLU A 176 6.40 -23.61 -9.99
CA GLU A 176 6.65 -24.99 -9.62
C GLU A 176 7.15 -25.79 -10.83
N PHE A 177 8.09 -26.69 -10.60
CA PHE A 177 8.47 -27.69 -11.58
C PHE A 177 8.20 -29.10 -11.06
N PHE A 178 7.49 -29.86 -11.85
CA PHE A 178 7.18 -31.26 -11.57
C PHE A 178 7.96 -32.14 -12.52
N GLY A 179 8.88 -32.94 -11.98
CA GLY A 179 9.73 -33.89 -12.65
C GLY A 179 9.40 -35.34 -12.25
N LYS A 180 10.45 -36.14 -12.08
CA LYS A 180 10.36 -37.55 -11.67
C LYS A 180 11.60 -37.94 -10.87
N GLU A 181 11.38 -38.52 -9.69
CA GLU A 181 12.46 -39.03 -8.86
C GLU A 181 13.14 -40.23 -9.45
N SER A 182 14.44 -40.39 -9.17
CA SER A 182 15.23 -41.57 -9.37
C SER A 182 16.45 -41.59 -8.46
N HIS A 183 17.12 -42.74 -8.34
CA HIS A 183 18.33 -42.85 -7.58
C HIS A 183 19.49 -42.21 -8.36
N ALA A 184 20.06 -41.10 -7.80
CA ALA A 184 20.99 -40.26 -8.52
C ALA A 184 22.30 -40.95 -9.00
N ALA A 185 22.74 -42.01 -8.31
CA ALA A 185 23.93 -42.76 -8.68
C ALA A 185 23.64 -44.08 -9.43
N PHE A 186 22.43 -44.61 -9.30
CA PHE A 186 22.11 -45.96 -9.88
C PHE A 186 21.38 -45.86 -11.23
N ALA A 187 20.44 -44.94 -11.35
CA ALA A 187 19.62 -44.78 -12.56
C ALA A 187 19.20 -43.29 -12.74
N PRO A 188 20.15 -42.33 -12.81
CA PRO A 188 19.80 -40.90 -12.96
C PRO A 188 19.01 -40.65 -14.26
N GLU A 189 19.25 -41.42 -15.32
CA GLU A 189 18.56 -41.31 -16.62
C GLU A 189 17.08 -41.70 -16.57
N ALA A 190 16.64 -42.38 -15.51
CA ALA A 190 15.22 -42.72 -15.31
C ALA A 190 14.44 -41.57 -14.63
N GLY A 191 15.12 -40.55 -14.15
CA GLY A 191 14.56 -39.36 -13.51
C GLY A 191 14.34 -38.21 -14.48
N ILE A 192 13.58 -37.20 -14.00
CA ILE A 192 13.41 -35.88 -14.61
C ILE A 192 13.69 -34.87 -13.52
N ASN A 193 14.80 -34.12 -13.63
CA ASN A 193 15.28 -33.27 -12.55
C ASN A 193 14.58 -31.90 -12.55
N SER A 194 13.71 -31.67 -11.57
CA SER A 194 12.99 -30.42 -11.43
C SER A 194 13.92 -29.26 -10.96
N LEU A 195 15.01 -29.56 -10.25
CA LEU A 195 15.98 -28.54 -9.85
C LEU A 195 16.75 -27.99 -11.05
N ASP A 196 17.07 -28.82 -12.04
CA ASP A 196 17.69 -28.38 -13.28
C ASP A 196 16.78 -27.40 -14.03
N ALA A 197 15.46 -27.66 -14.03
CA ALA A 197 14.47 -26.72 -14.60
C ALA A 197 14.46 -25.37 -13.88
N PHE A 198 14.51 -25.36 -12.55
CA PHE A 198 14.64 -24.12 -11.77
C PHE A 198 15.95 -23.36 -12.11
N VAL A 199 17.10 -24.07 -12.10
CA VAL A 199 18.39 -23.45 -12.40
C VAL A 199 18.42 -22.86 -13.80
N GLN A 200 17.90 -23.59 -14.80
CA GLN A 200 17.82 -23.09 -16.18
C GLN A 200 16.89 -21.87 -16.28
N SER A 201 15.72 -21.88 -15.63
CA SER A 201 14.83 -20.71 -15.62
C SER A 201 15.50 -19.50 -14.98
N TYR A 202 16.22 -19.67 -13.86
CA TYR A 202 16.98 -18.60 -13.24
C TYR A 202 18.03 -18.00 -14.18
N VAL A 203 18.78 -18.85 -14.91
CA VAL A 203 19.76 -18.42 -15.92
C VAL A 203 19.07 -17.75 -17.10
N ASN A 204 17.95 -18.28 -17.60
CA ASN A 204 17.19 -17.67 -18.68
C ASN A 204 16.70 -16.26 -18.29
N VAL A 205 16.17 -16.09 -17.07
CA VAL A 205 15.79 -14.77 -16.55
C VAL A 205 17.02 -13.86 -16.39
N ALA A 206 18.16 -14.39 -15.93
CA ALA A 206 19.39 -13.62 -15.80
C ALA A 206 19.90 -13.10 -17.16
N THR A 207 19.81 -13.89 -18.22
CA THR A 207 20.17 -13.46 -19.57
C THR A 207 19.12 -12.49 -20.15
N PHE A 208 17.85 -12.68 -19.83
CA PHE A 208 16.76 -11.81 -20.27
C PHE A 208 16.90 -10.39 -19.67
N ARG A 209 17.53 -10.23 -18.50
CA ARG A 209 17.76 -8.90 -17.89
C ARG A 209 18.47 -7.90 -18.82
N GLN A 210 19.23 -8.37 -19.81
CA GLN A 210 19.82 -7.48 -20.84
C GLN A 210 18.75 -6.77 -21.69
N ALA A 211 17.56 -7.35 -21.84
CA ALA A 211 16.45 -6.77 -22.60
C ALA A 211 15.46 -5.96 -21.74
N MET A 212 15.71 -5.86 -20.43
CA MET A 212 14.90 -5.06 -19.51
C MET A 212 15.26 -3.58 -19.62
N VAL A 213 14.28 -2.72 -19.35
CA VAL A 213 14.47 -1.26 -19.31
C VAL A 213 14.64 -0.80 -17.85
N PRO A 214 15.20 0.40 -17.62
CA PRO A 214 15.28 0.96 -16.27
C PRO A 214 13.89 1.01 -15.61
N GLY A 215 13.80 0.48 -14.40
CA GLY A 215 12.55 0.32 -13.66
C GLY A 215 11.94 -1.08 -13.73
N ASP A 216 12.34 -1.93 -14.68
CA ASP A 216 12.00 -3.35 -14.62
C ASP A 216 12.85 -4.06 -13.56
N SER A 217 12.24 -4.92 -12.75
CA SER A 217 12.98 -5.80 -11.82
C SER A 217 12.33 -7.17 -11.70
N ILE A 218 13.15 -8.19 -11.46
CA ILE A 218 12.70 -9.57 -11.27
C ILE A 218 13.52 -10.15 -10.13
N HIS A 219 12.84 -10.53 -9.06
CA HIS A 219 13.42 -11.15 -7.88
C HIS A 219 12.77 -12.50 -7.62
N CYS A 220 13.49 -13.40 -6.94
CA CYS A 220 12.94 -14.69 -6.58
C CYS A 220 13.53 -15.24 -5.28
N MET A 221 12.78 -16.16 -4.70
CA MET A 221 13.21 -17.01 -3.60
C MET A 221 12.87 -18.46 -3.97
N ILE A 222 13.81 -19.39 -3.70
CA ILE A 222 13.52 -20.82 -3.80
C ILE A 222 12.93 -21.31 -2.49
N SER A 223 11.71 -21.87 -2.54
CA SER A 223 11.00 -22.39 -1.38
C SER A 223 11.33 -23.86 -1.13
N ARG A 224 11.54 -24.65 -2.22
CA ARG A 224 11.92 -26.05 -2.15
C ARG A 224 12.81 -26.44 -3.34
N GLY A 225 13.98 -27.02 -3.05
CA GLY A 225 14.97 -27.42 -4.07
C GLY A 225 15.22 -28.94 -4.19
N GLY A 226 14.41 -29.77 -3.55
CA GLY A 226 14.56 -31.23 -3.48
C GLY A 226 14.57 -31.74 -2.05
N ASP A 227 14.67 -33.06 -1.86
CA ASP A 227 14.54 -33.73 -0.54
C ASP A 227 15.83 -34.36 -0.05
N ALA A 228 16.66 -34.93 -0.94
CA ALA A 228 17.91 -35.58 -0.59
C ALA A 228 18.92 -35.53 -1.74
N VAL A 229 20.22 -35.42 -1.42
CA VAL A 229 21.31 -35.29 -2.42
C VAL A 229 21.51 -36.53 -3.31
N ASN A 230 21.05 -37.70 -2.88
CA ASN A 230 21.14 -38.95 -3.60
C ASN A 230 19.84 -39.34 -4.38
N VAL A 231 18.88 -38.39 -4.43
CA VAL A 231 17.62 -38.54 -5.17
C VAL A 231 17.52 -37.41 -6.19
N VAL A 232 17.22 -37.73 -7.44
CA VAL A 232 16.88 -36.72 -8.47
C VAL A 232 15.62 -36.01 -8.04
N PRO A 233 15.62 -34.68 -7.87
CA PRO A 233 14.45 -33.94 -7.39
C PRO A 233 13.27 -34.07 -8.35
N ALA A 234 12.13 -34.54 -7.84
CA ALA A 234 10.88 -34.65 -8.61
C ALA A 234 10.03 -33.36 -8.51
N TYR A 235 10.30 -32.50 -7.53
CA TYR A 235 9.53 -31.29 -7.29
C TYR A 235 10.41 -30.16 -6.78
N THR A 236 10.24 -28.97 -7.36
CA THR A 236 10.80 -27.71 -6.86
C THR A 236 9.74 -26.63 -6.88
N SER A 237 9.80 -25.71 -5.92
CA SER A 237 8.95 -24.53 -5.87
C SER A 237 9.77 -23.27 -5.57
N SER A 238 9.32 -22.16 -6.12
CA SER A 238 9.94 -20.84 -5.96
C SER A 238 8.88 -19.75 -6.07
N GLU A 239 9.14 -18.62 -5.40
CA GLU A 239 8.34 -17.41 -5.48
C GLU A 239 9.08 -16.36 -6.30
N TRP A 240 8.36 -15.67 -7.16
CA TRP A 240 8.91 -14.68 -8.07
C TRP A 240 8.10 -13.40 -8.00
N LEU A 241 8.80 -12.28 -7.99
CA LEU A 241 8.21 -10.94 -8.01
C LEU A 241 8.72 -10.19 -9.23
N ILE A 242 7.80 -9.79 -10.09
CA ILE A 242 8.06 -9.02 -11.31
C ILE A 242 7.53 -7.61 -11.08
N ARG A 243 8.38 -6.59 -11.29
CA ARG A 243 8.00 -5.18 -11.20
C ARG A 243 8.30 -4.47 -12.50
N ALA A 244 7.49 -3.48 -12.83
CA ALA A 244 7.64 -2.59 -13.97
C ALA A 244 7.12 -1.18 -13.62
N ARG A 245 7.53 -0.17 -14.38
CA ARG A 245 7.11 1.22 -14.13
C ARG A 245 5.62 1.48 -14.32
N SER A 246 4.94 0.67 -15.14
CA SER A 246 3.51 0.80 -15.38
C SER A 246 2.85 -0.55 -15.62
N VAL A 247 1.51 -0.58 -15.52
CA VAL A 247 0.70 -1.78 -15.79
C VAL A 247 0.87 -2.28 -17.22
N GLU A 248 0.98 -1.38 -18.20
CA GLU A 248 1.19 -1.75 -19.60
C GLU A 248 2.55 -2.44 -19.76
N ARG A 249 3.59 -1.89 -19.10
CA ARG A 249 4.91 -2.50 -19.13
C ARG A 249 4.95 -3.84 -18.41
N LEU A 250 4.25 -3.97 -17.29
CA LEU A 250 4.12 -5.24 -16.58
C LEU A 250 3.43 -6.30 -17.47
N ALA A 251 2.35 -5.92 -18.14
CA ALA A 251 1.63 -6.79 -19.07
C ALA A 251 2.50 -7.27 -20.25
N GLU A 252 3.48 -6.47 -20.70
CA GLU A 252 4.45 -6.88 -21.70
C GLU A 252 5.56 -7.77 -21.13
N LEU A 253 5.96 -7.54 -19.88
CA LEU A 253 7.11 -8.19 -19.25
C LEU A 253 6.77 -9.61 -18.79
N VAL A 254 5.62 -9.79 -18.12
CA VAL A 254 5.19 -11.08 -17.56
C VAL A 254 5.20 -12.22 -18.58
N PRO A 255 4.63 -12.10 -19.81
CA PRO A 255 4.69 -13.17 -20.79
C PRO A 255 6.12 -13.56 -21.23
N LYS A 256 7.03 -12.57 -21.32
CA LYS A 256 8.43 -12.80 -21.70
C LYS A 256 9.18 -13.53 -20.59
N VAL A 257 8.92 -13.16 -19.34
CA VAL A 257 9.47 -13.86 -18.18
C VAL A 257 8.94 -15.29 -18.12
N ARG A 258 7.64 -15.49 -18.27
CA ARG A 258 7.03 -16.83 -18.32
C ARG A 258 7.65 -17.71 -19.40
N ALA A 259 7.96 -17.18 -20.57
CA ALA A 259 8.62 -17.93 -21.64
C ALA A 259 10.01 -18.46 -21.23
N CYS A 260 10.72 -17.79 -20.29
CA CYS A 260 11.98 -18.29 -19.73
C CYS A 260 11.77 -19.60 -18.97
N PHE A 261 10.65 -19.73 -18.25
CA PHE A 261 10.28 -20.93 -17.49
C PHE A 261 9.74 -22.04 -18.42
N GLU A 262 8.94 -21.69 -19.39
CA GLU A 262 8.43 -22.63 -20.39
C GLU A 262 9.59 -23.26 -21.20
N GLY A 263 10.61 -22.45 -21.55
CA GLY A 263 11.83 -22.94 -22.18
C GLY A 263 12.60 -23.92 -21.31
N ALA A 264 12.76 -23.62 -20.03
CA ALA A 264 13.42 -24.51 -19.06
C ALA A 264 12.64 -25.81 -18.85
N ALA A 265 11.32 -25.74 -18.72
CA ALA A 265 10.44 -26.92 -18.63
C ALA A 265 10.57 -27.84 -19.86
N THR A 266 10.57 -27.23 -21.04
CA THR A 266 10.75 -27.94 -22.31
C THR A 266 12.11 -28.65 -22.40
N ALA A 267 13.19 -27.94 -22.02
CA ALA A 267 14.55 -28.47 -22.10
C ALA A 267 14.81 -29.63 -21.12
N THR A 268 14.15 -29.61 -19.96
CA THR A 268 14.34 -30.63 -18.90
C THR A 268 13.29 -31.73 -18.93
N GLY A 269 12.20 -31.57 -19.69
CA GLY A 269 11.06 -32.49 -19.70
C GLY A 269 10.15 -32.35 -18.48
N CYS A 270 10.30 -31.30 -17.64
CA CYS A 270 9.44 -31.03 -16.52
C CYS A 270 8.09 -30.41 -16.94
N ARG A 271 7.07 -30.60 -16.12
CA ARG A 271 5.82 -29.83 -16.21
C ARG A 271 5.96 -28.56 -15.38
N LEU A 272 5.61 -27.43 -15.97
CA LEU A 272 5.57 -26.13 -15.30
C LEU A 272 4.21 -25.90 -14.61
N GLY A 273 4.24 -25.47 -13.34
CA GLY A 273 3.18 -24.78 -12.64
C GLY A 273 3.49 -23.30 -12.61
N TRP A 274 2.53 -22.43 -12.95
CA TRP A 274 2.66 -20.99 -12.95
C TRP A 274 1.36 -20.37 -12.46
N THR A 275 1.37 -19.83 -11.26
CA THR A 275 0.16 -19.31 -10.61
C THR A 275 0.44 -17.90 -10.09
N ALA A 276 -0.42 -16.94 -10.39
CA ALA A 276 -0.40 -15.65 -9.72
C ALA A 276 -0.79 -15.85 -8.25
N LYS A 277 0.00 -15.33 -7.33
CA LYS A 277 -0.18 -15.53 -5.89
C LYS A 277 -1.22 -14.57 -5.31
N ASP A 278 -1.12 -13.30 -5.68
CA ASP A 278 -1.96 -12.23 -5.16
C ASP A 278 -2.51 -11.38 -6.31
N HIS A 279 -3.30 -10.37 -5.97
CA HIS A 279 -3.70 -9.36 -6.95
C HIS A 279 -2.47 -8.61 -7.49
N PRO A 280 -2.43 -8.27 -8.78
CA PRO A 280 -1.41 -7.38 -9.30
C PRO A 280 -1.60 -5.98 -8.70
N TYR A 281 -0.51 -5.37 -8.24
CA TYR A 281 -0.53 -3.95 -7.87
C TYR A 281 -0.22 -3.11 -9.10
N GLU A 282 -0.99 -2.06 -9.28
CA GLU A 282 -0.80 -1.11 -10.35
C GLU A 282 0.16 0.01 -9.92
N ASN A 283 0.77 0.69 -10.88
CA ASN A 283 1.62 1.83 -10.56
C ASN A 283 0.77 3.01 -10.05
N MET A 284 1.34 3.80 -9.13
CA MET A 284 0.65 5.00 -8.64
C MET A 284 0.55 6.09 -9.72
N VAL A 285 -0.64 6.67 -9.84
CA VAL A 285 -0.92 7.85 -10.68
C VAL A 285 -1.37 8.98 -9.76
N ASN A 286 -0.42 9.84 -9.36
CA ASN A 286 -0.71 10.96 -8.48
C ASN A 286 -1.49 12.06 -9.23
N ASN A 287 -2.63 12.51 -8.67
CA ASN A 287 -3.39 13.60 -9.24
C ASN A 287 -2.71 14.96 -8.93
N PRO A 288 -2.30 15.74 -9.94
CA PRO A 288 -1.52 16.95 -9.73
C PRO A 288 -2.29 18.05 -8.99
N VAL A 289 -3.60 18.15 -9.19
CA VAL A 289 -4.43 19.18 -8.52
C VAL A 289 -4.49 18.92 -7.02
N ILE A 290 -4.70 17.65 -6.62
CA ILE A 290 -4.74 17.27 -5.20
C ILE A 290 -3.34 17.38 -4.59
N ALA A 291 -2.30 16.95 -5.31
CA ALA A 291 -0.91 17.01 -4.87
C ALA A 291 -0.46 18.44 -4.59
N ASP A 292 -0.76 19.41 -5.47
CA ASP A 292 -0.44 20.82 -5.28
C ASP A 292 -1.13 21.41 -4.03
N LEU A 293 -2.40 21.07 -3.79
CA LEU A 293 -3.12 21.50 -2.59
C LEU A 293 -2.50 20.88 -1.33
N TYR A 294 -2.17 19.58 -1.38
CA TYR A 294 -1.54 18.87 -0.28
C TYR A 294 -0.15 19.48 0.05
N ARG A 295 0.68 19.73 -0.98
CA ARG A 295 1.99 20.39 -0.82
C ARG A 295 1.88 21.73 -0.13
N ALA A 296 0.94 22.57 -0.58
CA ALA A 296 0.74 23.90 0.01
C ALA A 296 0.36 23.82 1.51
N ASN A 297 -0.48 22.83 1.87
CA ASN A 297 -0.92 22.61 3.25
C ASN A 297 0.20 22.05 4.14
N SER A 298 0.97 21.11 3.61
CA SER A 298 2.10 20.51 4.30
C SER A 298 3.21 21.53 4.59
N VAL A 299 3.54 22.35 3.59
CA VAL A 299 4.52 23.45 3.74
C VAL A 299 4.06 24.49 4.78
N ALA A 300 2.75 24.77 4.87
CA ALA A 300 2.20 25.66 5.89
C ALA A 300 2.36 25.13 7.33
N MET A 301 2.66 23.84 7.50
CA MET A 301 3.00 23.19 8.77
C MET A 301 4.50 22.92 8.95
N ASP A 302 5.35 23.67 8.22
CA ASP A 302 6.82 23.51 8.24
C ASP A 302 7.29 22.11 7.81
N ARG A 303 6.50 21.42 6.95
CA ARG A 303 6.85 20.11 6.38
C ARG A 303 7.01 20.27 4.86
N PRO A 304 8.24 20.49 4.36
CA PRO A 304 8.49 20.55 2.93
C PRO A 304 8.19 19.20 2.25
N MET A 305 7.59 19.25 1.07
CA MET A 305 7.22 18.08 0.25
C MET A 305 7.91 18.18 -1.11
N PRO A 306 9.16 17.71 -1.23
CA PRO A 306 9.82 17.63 -2.52
C PRO A 306 9.13 16.62 -3.44
N THR A 307 9.25 16.81 -4.75
CA THR A 307 8.81 15.84 -5.75
C THR A 307 9.85 14.74 -5.96
N GLU A 308 9.46 13.64 -6.62
CA GLU A 308 10.39 12.59 -7.04
C GLU A 308 11.56 13.16 -7.87
N ASP A 309 11.29 14.06 -8.79
CA ASP A 309 12.33 14.70 -9.61
C ASP A 309 13.38 15.48 -8.78
N GLU A 310 13.00 15.96 -7.59
CA GLU A 310 13.88 16.71 -6.69
C GLU A 310 14.76 15.82 -5.82
N ILE A 311 14.33 14.59 -5.50
CA ILE A 311 15.03 13.70 -4.55
C ILE A 311 15.54 12.40 -5.15
N GLY A 312 15.13 12.07 -6.38
CA GLY A 312 15.43 10.81 -7.03
C GLY A 312 14.33 9.77 -6.85
N ILE A 313 14.51 8.61 -7.47
CA ILE A 313 13.48 7.57 -7.55
C ILE A 313 13.23 6.96 -6.18
N SER A 314 12.02 7.10 -5.67
CA SER A 314 11.51 6.20 -4.66
C SER A 314 11.06 4.89 -5.31
N GLY A 315 11.28 3.78 -4.64
CA GLY A 315 10.84 2.46 -5.09
C GLY A 315 9.75 1.95 -4.18
N GLY A 316 8.98 0.99 -4.62
CA GLY A 316 7.95 0.34 -3.85
C GLY A 316 6.78 -0.04 -4.75
N SER A 317 5.79 -0.67 -4.18
CA SER A 317 4.51 -0.99 -4.82
C SER A 317 3.44 -0.94 -3.74
N SER A 318 2.26 -0.47 -4.06
CA SER A 318 1.13 -0.39 -3.15
C SER A 318 -0.17 -0.62 -3.93
N ASP A 319 -1.15 -1.26 -3.33
CA ASP A 319 -2.48 -1.42 -3.90
C ASP A 319 -3.27 -0.09 -3.96
N MET A 320 -2.73 1.01 -3.37
CA MET A 320 -3.22 2.36 -3.63
C MET A 320 -3.01 2.78 -5.10
N GLY A 321 -2.04 2.17 -5.80
CA GLY A 321 -1.91 2.27 -7.25
C GLY A 321 -3.21 1.90 -7.95
N ASN A 322 -3.82 0.77 -7.60
CA ASN A 322 -5.09 0.31 -8.18
C ASN A 322 -6.24 1.32 -7.95
N VAL A 323 -6.29 1.95 -6.77
CA VAL A 323 -7.24 3.03 -6.50
C VAL A 323 -7.00 4.23 -7.41
N SER A 324 -5.74 4.60 -7.64
CA SER A 324 -5.36 5.76 -8.47
C SER A 324 -5.70 5.60 -9.95
N HIS A 325 -5.87 4.36 -10.44
CA HIS A 325 -6.32 4.10 -11.82
C HIS A 325 -7.83 4.23 -12.01
N ILE A 326 -8.62 4.23 -10.94
CA ILE A 326 -10.08 4.34 -11.04
C ILE A 326 -10.61 5.71 -10.59
N LEU A 327 -9.86 6.47 -9.78
CA LEU A 327 -10.25 7.81 -9.33
C LEU A 327 -9.03 8.67 -8.98
N PRO A 328 -9.16 10.02 -9.07
CA PRO A 328 -8.10 10.96 -8.72
C PRO A 328 -7.59 10.73 -7.29
N SER A 329 -6.29 10.43 -7.14
CA SER A 329 -5.72 10.02 -5.85
C SER A 329 -4.33 10.61 -5.61
N ILE A 330 -3.91 10.66 -4.34
CA ILE A 330 -2.53 10.96 -3.90
C ILE A 330 -2.09 10.00 -2.80
N HIS A 331 -0.78 9.77 -2.73
CA HIS A 331 -0.15 8.92 -1.71
C HIS A 331 1.22 9.49 -1.30
N PRO A 332 1.30 10.68 -0.69
CA PRO A 332 2.57 11.28 -0.29
C PRO A 332 3.23 10.53 0.87
N MET A 333 4.58 10.56 0.88
CA MET A 333 5.40 10.02 1.95
C MET A 333 5.70 11.07 3.01
N LEU A 334 5.65 10.68 4.28
CA LEU A 334 5.95 11.53 5.43
C LEU A 334 7.21 11.04 6.14
N GLY A 335 8.27 11.85 6.14
CA GLY A 335 9.47 11.57 6.90
C GLY A 335 9.21 11.52 8.40
N ILE A 336 9.64 10.42 9.06
CA ILE A 336 9.54 10.24 10.52
C ILE A 336 10.88 10.37 11.23
N ASN A 337 11.88 10.93 10.57
CA ASN A 337 13.24 11.11 11.10
C ASN A 337 13.87 9.79 11.58
N SER A 338 13.78 8.76 10.74
CA SER A 338 14.24 7.40 11.05
C SER A 338 15.78 7.20 10.89
N GLY A 339 16.52 8.28 10.61
CA GLY A 339 17.97 8.19 10.36
C GLY A 339 18.26 7.32 9.13
N ASP A 340 19.10 6.30 9.32
CA ASP A 340 19.44 5.35 8.25
C ASP A 340 18.44 4.19 8.11
N ALA A 341 17.46 4.10 9.01
CA ALA A 341 16.45 3.04 8.95
C ALA A 341 15.41 3.33 7.86
N VAL A 342 15.10 2.29 7.07
CA VAL A 342 14.09 2.33 6.01
C VAL A 342 12.94 1.36 6.30
N ASN A 343 11.82 1.54 5.62
CA ASN A 343 10.65 0.66 5.75
C ASN A 343 11.06 -0.81 5.67
N HIS A 344 10.33 -1.68 6.35
CA HIS A 344 10.53 -3.11 6.52
C HIS A 344 11.72 -3.52 7.41
N GLN A 345 12.35 -2.57 8.10
CA GLN A 345 13.37 -2.84 9.10
C GLN A 345 12.81 -2.69 10.53
N PRO A 346 13.20 -3.55 11.50
CA PRO A 346 12.77 -3.42 12.89
C PRO A 346 13.10 -2.05 13.51
N GLU A 347 14.22 -1.46 13.09
CA GLU A 347 14.64 -0.11 13.51
C GLU A 347 13.65 0.95 13.04
N PHE A 348 13.11 0.82 11.82
CA PHE A 348 12.08 1.72 11.32
C PHE A 348 10.78 1.60 12.13
N ALA A 349 10.35 0.36 12.46
CA ALA A 349 9.19 0.15 13.32
C ALA A 349 9.31 0.90 14.66
N ALA A 350 10.49 0.89 15.29
CA ALA A 350 10.71 1.63 16.53
C ALA A 350 10.58 3.15 16.37
N HIS A 351 10.87 3.70 15.19
CA HIS A 351 10.71 5.12 14.91
C HIS A 351 9.23 5.54 14.76
N THR A 352 8.31 4.64 14.44
CA THR A 352 6.88 4.97 14.27
C THR A 352 6.21 5.46 15.55
N VAL A 353 6.75 5.10 16.71
CA VAL A 353 6.24 5.48 18.04
C VAL A 353 7.11 6.52 18.76
N THR A 354 8.08 7.13 18.09
CA THR A 354 8.85 8.27 18.62
C THR A 354 8.04 9.56 18.55
N ALA A 355 8.57 10.63 19.13
CA ALA A 355 7.95 11.95 19.02
C ALA A 355 7.78 12.42 17.56
N ASP A 356 8.73 12.08 16.67
CA ASP A 356 8.63 12.40 15.23
C ASP A 356 7.59 11.52 14.52
N GLY A 357 7.46 10.24 14.90
CA GLY A 357 6.38 9.36 14.43
C GLY A 357 4.99 9.89 14.86
N MET A 358 4.83 10.28 16.13
CA MET A 358 3.57 10.86 16.62
C MET A 358 3.28 12.22 15.96
N ARG A 359 4.31 13.02 15.69
CA ARG A 359 4.16 14.26 14.93
C ARG A 359 3.69 13.99 13.49
N ALA A 360 4.15 12.90 12.87
CA ALA A 360 3.72 12.52 11.53
C ALA A 360 2.21 12.18 11.47
N ILE A 361 1.63 11.62 12.54
CA ILE A 361 0.17 11.42 12.66
C ILE A 361 -0.55 12.76 12.53
N ARG A 362 -0.14 13.77 13.32
CA ARG A 362 -0.73 15.11 13.30
C ARG A 362 -0.58 15.78 11.94
N ASP A 363 0.66 15.83 11.44
CA ASP A 363 0.97 16.55 10.20
C ASP A 363 0.28 15.89 8.99
N GLY A 364 0.24 14.56 8.94
CA GLY A 364 -0.48 13.80 7.90
C GLY A 364 -1.98 14.02 7.95
N ALA A 365 -2.57 13.90 9.15
CA ALA A 365 -4.00 14.13 9.35
C ALA A 365 -4.43 15.54 8.94
N LEU A 366 -3.70 16.54 9.39
CA LEU A 366 -4.04 17.95 9.10
C LEU A 366 -3.76 18.31 7.64
N SER A 367 -2.69 17.79 7.02
CA SER A 367 -2.44 18.01 5.59
C SER A 367 -3.56 17.45 4.73
N MET A 368 -4.03 16.25 5.00
CA MET A 368 -5.19 15.65 4.31
C MET A 368 -6.47 16.45 4.58
N ALA A 369 -6.78 16.76 5.84
CA ALA A 369 -7.97 17.52 6.21
C ALA A 369 -8.01 18.91 5.55
N TRP A 370 -6.92 19.66 5.57
CA TRP A 370 -6.82 20.98 4.93
C TRP A 370 -6.89 20.89 3.41
N THR A 371 -6.38 19.79 2.83
CA THR A 371 -6.52 19.54 1.39
C THR A 371 -7.98 19.31 1.01
N ILE A 372 -8.71 18.50 1.78
CA ILE A 372 -10.16 18.30 1.57
C ILE A 372 -10.94 19.61 1.70
N ILE A 373 -10.61 20.45 2.68
CA ILE A 373 -11.21 21.79 2.85
C ILE A 373 -10.91 22.66 1.62
N ASP A 374 -9.65 22.71 1.17
CA ASP A 374 -9.28 23.51 0.00
C ASP A 374 -9.92 22.99 -1.31
N MET A 375 -10.06 21.66 -1.46
CA MET A 375 -10.79 21.05 -2.61
C MET A 375 -12.24 21.53 -2.66
N ALA A 376 -12.92 21.53 -1.52
CA ALA A 376 -14.31 21.97 -1.43
C ALA A 376 -14.44 23.48 -1.59
N ASP A 377 -13.61 24.28 -0.93
CA ASP A 377 -13.68 25.75 -0.99
C ASP A 377 -13.34 26.32 -2.37
N ARG A 378 -12.49 25.62 -3.14
CA ARG A 378 -12.10 26.01 -4.51
C ARG A 378 -12.92 25.33 -5.58
N ASP A 379 -13.83 24.42 -5.20
CA ASP A 379 -14.68 23.65 -6.12
C ASP A 379 -13.87 23.04 -7.28
N VAL A 380 -12.88 22.19 -6.92
CA VAL A 380 -11.93 21.63 -7.91
C VAL A 380 -12.43 20.36 -8.60
N TRP A 381 -13.64 19.89 -8.27
CA TRP A 381 -14.13 18.55 -8.63
C TRP A 381 -14.09 18.28 -10.14
N ASP A 382 -14.48 19.25 -10.97
CA ASP A 382 -14.45 19.10 -12.44
C ASP A 382 -13.04 19.05 -13.02
N LYS A 383 -12.03 19.53 -12.27
CA LYS A 383 -10.63 19.58 -12.69
C LYS A 383 -9.84 18.31 -12.35
N LEU A 384 -10.42 17.45 -11.52
CA LEU A 384 -9.73 16.23 -11.07
C LEU A 384 -9.64 15.17 -12.17
N GLY A 385 -10.50 15.23 -13.19
CA GLY A 385 -10.53 14.30 -14.33
C GLY A 385 -9.77 14.78 -15.56
N GLU A 386 -9.13 15.96 -15.50
CA GLU A 386 -8.30 16.51 -16.56
C GLU A 386 -6.83 16.06 -16.38
#